data_7dfe79713ed135f0747a3b759a265a66
#
_entry.id   7dfe79713ed135f0747a3b759a265a66
#
_cell.length_a   1.000
_cell.length_b   1.000
_cell.length_c   1.000
_cell.angle_alpha   90.00
_cell.angle_beta   90.00
_cell.angle_gamma   90.00
#
_symmetry.space_group_name_H-M   'P 1'
#
loop_
_entity.id
_entity.type
_entity.pdbx_description
1 polymer ?
#
loop_
_entity_poly.entity_id
_entity_poly.type
_entity_poly.pdbx_seq_one_letter_code
_entity_poly.pdbx_strand_id
1 'polypeptide(L)'
;MNGSSWGNLSVPPDPFDRSTDVDERLRRWLLALVATPGLTAIRDVEDARVALAEDSLRGLELVASYEGPIVDVGSGGGVPGIPLAAALPDREVTLLEANGRKCEFLRTWAPPNARVVQGRAEEQDSDEYGVAVAKALAPPPVAAEWCLALVRPGGAAILWVGPTADTSHVAHVAERLAAELAEERDGLLVLRKLGPTPEGFPRRTGVARKRPLV
;
A
#
# COMPACT_ATOMS: atom_id res chain seq x y z
N MET A 1 -40.35 -36.53 -14.04
CA MET A 1 -39.45 -36.78 -12.91
C MET A 1 -38.04 -36.57 -13.38
N ASN A 2 -37.46 -35.45 -13.19
CA ASN A 2 -36.02 -35.21 -13.26
C ASN A 2 -35.70 -34.01 -12.39
N GLY A 3 -35.32 -34.29 -11.15
CA GLY A 3 -34.78 -33.32 -10.22
C GLY A 3 -33.32 -33.08 -10.57
N SER A 4 -33.02 -31.92 -11.10
CA SER A 4 -31.64 -31.43 -11.24
C SER A 4 -31.16 -30.99 -9.88
N SER A 5 -30.36 -31.85 -9.24
CA SER A 5 -29.53 -31.53 -8.07
C SER A 5 -28.45 -30.55 -8.50
N TRP A 6 -28.68 -29.26 -8.23
CA TRP A 6 -27.61 -28.28 -8.22
C TRP A 6 -26.79 -28.50 -6.95
N GLY A 7 -25.63 -29.13 -7.13
CA GLY A 7 -24.68 -29.33 -6.05
C GLY A 7 -24.36 -28.02 -5.34
N ASN A 8 -24.37 -28.08 -4.04
CA ASN A 8 -23.98 -27.03 -3.11
C ASN A 8 -22.55 -26.57 -3.47
N LEU A 9 -22.43 -25.48 -4.23
CA LEU A 9 -21.17 -24.77 -4.38
C LEU A 9 -20.89 -24.18 -2.99
N SER A 10 -20.06 -24.85 -2.24
CA SER A 10 -19.57 -24.34 -0.95
C SER A 10 -18.94 -22.98 -1.21
N VAL A 11 -19.51 -21.95 -0.63
CA VAL A 11 -18.89 -20.62 -0.57
C VAL A 11 -17.47 -20.86 -0.04
N PRO A 12 -16.41 -20.42 -0.74
CA PRO A 12 -15.07 -20.57 -0.21
C PRO A 12 -15.03 -19.92 1.17
N PRO A 13 -14.38 -20.56 2.17
CA PRO A 13 -14.32 -20.02 3.52
C PRO A 13 -13.77 -18.58 3.45
N ASP A 14 -14.35 -17.68 4.25
CA ASP A 14 -13.90 -16.30 4.38
C ASP A 14 -12.37 -16.32 4.65
N PRO A 15 -11.54 -15.78 3.74
CA PRO A 15 -10.09 -15.78 3.89
C PRO A 15 -9.64 -15.06 5.16
N PHE A 16 -10.54 -14.26 5.78
CA PHE A 16 -10.29 -13.46 6.97
C PHE A 16 -11.22 -13.83 8.14
N ASP A 17 -11.67 -15.07 8.22
CA ASP A 17 -12.36 -15.57 9.42
C ASP A 17 -11.47 -15.28 10.65
N ARG A 18 -12.04 -14.57 11.63
CA ARG A 18 -11.34 -14.14 12.87
C ARG A 18 -10.81 -15.29 13.71
N SER A 19 -11.28 -16.51 13.45
CA SER A 19 -10.78 -17.74 14.08
C SER A 19 -9.46 -18.24 13.49
N THR A 20 -9.04 -17.73 12.32
CA THR A 20 -7.83 -18.16 11.60
C THR A 20 -6.65 -17.34 12.07
N ASP A 21 -5.50 -17.96 12.31
CA ASP A 21 -4.25 -17.31 12.65
C ASP A 21 -3.83 -16.33 11.53
N VAL A 22 -3.23 -15.21 11.90
CA VAL A 22 -2.75 -14.17 10.99
C VAL A 22 -1.81 -14.78 9.93
N ASP A 23 -0.95 -15.70 10.34
CA ASP A 23 0.00 -16.38 9.46
C ASP A 23 -0.69 -17.23 8.39
N GLU A 24 -1.76 -17.94 8.72
CA GLU A 24 -2.50 -18.75 7.76
C GLU A 24 -3.27 -17.85 6.76
N ARG A 25 -3.80 -16.73 7.20
CA ARG A 25 -4.44 -15.74 6.31
C ARG A 25 -3.47 -15.15 5.30
N LEU A 26 -2.31 -14.71 5.76
CA LEU A 26 -1.26 -14.21 4.89
C LEU A 26 -0.75 -15.27 3.92
N ARG A 27 -0.62 -16.51 4.39
CA ARG A 27 -0.23 -17.65 3.54
C ARG A 27 -1.23 -17.89 2.40
N ARG A 28 -2.53 -17.87 2.70
CA ARG A 28 -3.60 -18.03 1.68
C ARG A 28 -3.59 -16.90 0.65
N TRP A 29 -3.44 -15.67 1.11
CA TRP A 29 -3.28 -14.51 0.23
C TRP A 29 -2.04 -14.66 -0.66
N LEU A 30 -0.87 -15.05 -0.12
CA LEU A 30 0.35 -15.28 -0.88
C LEU A 30 0.18 -16.37 -1.95
N LEU A 31 -0.47 -17.48 -1.62
CA LEU A 31 -0.78 -18.55 -2.59
C LEU A 31 -1.63 -18.00 -3.74
N ALA A 32 -2.66 -17.24 -3.46
CA ALA A 32 -3.51 -16.61 -4.47
C ALA A 32 -2.74 -15.57 -5.30
N LEU A 33 -1.88 -14.77 -4.65
CA LEU A 33 -1.05 -13.75 -5.29
C LEU A 33 -0.10 -14.35 -6.34
N VAL A 34 0.62 -15.42 -5.95
CA VAL A 34 1.56 -16.14 -6.83
C VAL A 34 0.83 -16.84 -7.98
N ALA A 35 -0.37 -17.37 -7.72
CA ALA A 35 -1.19 -18.04 -8.72
C ALA A 35 -1.85 -17.07 -9.71
N THR A 36 -1.98 -15.78 -9.39
CA THR A 36 -2.69 -14.81 -10.23
C THR A 36 -1.73 -14.08 -11.17
N PRO A 37 -1.86 -14.28 -12.51
CA PRO A 37 -0.98 -13.65 -13.49
C PRO A 37 -1.01 -12.11 -13.42
N GLY A 38 0.18 -11.49 -13.43
CA GLY A 38 0.33 -10.02 -13.50
C GLY A 38 0.28 -9.30 -12.15
N LEU A 39 0.14 -10.02 -11.03
CA LEU A 39 0.22 -9.43 -9.69
C LEU A 39 1.65 -9.42 -9.13
N THR A 40 2.40 -10.47 -9.40
CA THR A 40 3.82 -10.58 -9.04
C THR A 40 4.59 -11.38 -10.08
N ALA A 41 5.91 -11.16 -10.15
CA ALA A 41 6.82 -11.99 -10.92
C ALA A 41 7.31 -13.24 -10.15
N ILE A 42 7.14 -13.24 -8.82
CA ILE A 42 7.54 -14.35 -7.94
C ILE A 42 6.60 -15.53 -8.18
N ARG A 43 7.16 -16.73 -8.26
CA ARG A 43 6.42 -17.97 -8.56
C ARG A 43 6.37 -18.95 -7.40
N ASP A 44 7.31 -18.86 -6.49
CA ASP A 44 7.37 -19.66 -5.28
C ASP A 44 6.72 -18.92 -4.10
N VAL A 45 5.96 -19.64 -3.27
CA VAL A 45 5.22 -19.03 -2.15
C VAL A 45 6.13 -18.65 -0.99
N GLU A 46 7.23 -19.38 -0.78
CA GLU A 46 8.19 -19.05 0.29
C GLU A 46 9.04 -17.84 -0.11
N ASP A 47 9.44 -17.74 -1.37
CA ASP A 47 10.07 -16.52 -1.89
C ASP A 47 9.12 -15.32 -1.77
N ALA A 48 7.82 -15.51 -2.06
CA ALA A 48 6.81 -14.47 -1.89
C ALA A 48 6.60 -14.09 -0.43
N ARG A 49 6.66 -15.06 0.50
CA ARG A 49 6.56 -14.78 1.94
C ARG A 49 7.68 -13.83 2.39
N VAL A 50 8.91 -14.12 2.03
CA VAL A 50 10.07 -13.29 2.39
C VAL A 50 10.01 -11.92 1.69
N ALA A 51 9.86 -11.89 0.37
CA ALA A 51 9.99 -10.66 -0.42
C ALA A 51 8.76 -9.74 -0.35
N LEU A 52 7.58 -10.27 -0.03
CA LEU A 52 6.34 -9.50 -0.04
C LEU A 52 5.76 -9.33 1.37
N ALA A 53 5.59 -10.40 2.15
CA ALA A 53 4.99 -10.29 3.48
C ALA A 53 5.99 -9.79 4.53
N GLU A 54 7.12 -10.49 4.73
CA GLU A 54 8.11 -10.13 5.76
C GLU A 54 8.76 -8.78 5.46
N ASP A 55 9.13 -8.53 4.21
CA ASP A 55 9.70 -7.23 3.83
C ASP A 55 8.70 -6.08 4.05
N SER A 56 7.39 -6.30 3.87
CA SER A 56 6.37 -5.31 4.21
C SER A 56 6.34 -5.00 5.72
N LEU A 57 6.50 -6.02 6.55
CA LEU A 57 6.48 -5.88 8.01
C LEU A 57 7.74 -5.22 8.60
N ARG A 58 8.81 -5.07 7.84
CA ARG A 58 9.99 -4.30 8.28
C ARG A 58 9.67 -2.84 8.62
N GLY A 59 8.66 -2.26 8.00
CA GLY A 59 8.19 -0.91 8.30
C GLY A 59 7.13 -0.83 9.39
N LEU A 60 6.73 -1.94 10.02
CA LEU A 60 5.61 -2.00 10.96
C LEU A 60 5.75 -1.02 12.12
N GLU A 61 6.90 -0.99 12.79
CA GLU A 61 7.17 -0.09 13.92
C GLU A 61 7.10 1.38 13.50
N LEU A 62 7.63 1.71 12.32
CA LEU A 62 7.56 3.07 11.77
C LEU A 62 6.12 3.47 11.46
N VAL A 63 5.33 2.60 10.84
CA VAL A 63 3.90 2.85 10.58
C VAL A 63 3.12 2.99 11.89
N ALA A 64 3.41 2.16 12.88
CA ALA A 64 2.74 2.18 14.19
C ALA A 64 3.07 3.43 15.01
N SER A 65 4.22 4.08 14.79
CA SER A 65 4.62 5.30 15.50
C SER A 65 3.83 6.56 15.12
N TYR A 66 3.05 6.51 14.04
CA TYR A 66 2.18 7.60 13.60
C TYR A 66 0.72 7.22 13.76
N GLU A 67 -0.12 8.13 14.23
CA GLU A 67 -1.54 7.91 14.45
C GLU A 67 -2.39 8.16 13.19
N GLY A 68 -3.62 7.61 13.19
CA GLY A 68 -4.65 7.85 12.18
C GLY A 68 -4.71 6.78 11.09
N PRO A 69 -5.58 6.96 10.07
CA PRO A 69 -5.77 5.98 9.02
C PRO A 69 -4.52 5.86 8.12
N ILE A 70 -4.34 4.67 7.57
CA ILE A 70 -3.23 4.33 6.68
C ILE A 70 -3.75 4.26 5.24
N VAL A 71 -2.97 4.75 4.27
CA VAL A 71 -3.21 4.48 2.84
C VAL A 71 -2.01 3.78 2.22
N ASP A 72 -2.26 2.66 1.55
CA ASP A 72 -1.29 1.98 0.69
C ASP A 72 -1.49 2.49 -0.74
N VAL A 73 -0.55 3.27 -1.23
CA VAL A 73 -0.66 3.97 -2.52
C VAL A 73 -0.13 3.08 -3.65
N GLY A 74 -1.02 2.68 -4.55
CA GLY A 74 -0.69 1.74 -5.61
C GLY A 74 -0.53 0.31 -5.08
N SER A 75 -1.49 -0.14 -4.28
CA SER A 75 -1.44 -1.40 -3.53
C SER A 75 -1.13 -2.65 -4.36
N GLY A 76 -1.39 -2.63 -5.66
CA GLY A 76 -1.06 -3.75 -6.53
C GLY A 76 -1.73 -5.06 -6.12
N GLY A 77 -0.93 -6.03 -5.70
CA GLY A 77 -1.37 -7.29 -5.11
C GLY A 77 -1.64 -7.21 -3.60
N GLY A 78 -1.59 -6.01 -3.00
CA GLY A 78 -1.82 -5.79 -1.57
C GLY A 78 -0.54 -5.58 -0.75
N VAL A 79 0.54 -5.14 -1.38
CA VAL A 79 1.87 -4.99 -0.76
C VAL A 79 2.27 -3.52 -0.69
N PRO A 80 2.55 -2.94 0.47
CA PRO A 80 2.65 -3.55 1.80
C PRO A 80 1.33 -3.58 2.60
N GLY A 81 0.22 -3.09 2.05
CA GLY A 81 -1.03 -2.78 2.76
C GLY A 81 -1.68 -3.98 3.45
N ILE A 82 -1.79 -5.16 2.81
CA ILE A 82 -2.42 -6.35 3.42
C ILE A 82 -1.62 -6.87 4.62
N PRO A 83 -0.28 -7.07 4.55
CA PRO A 83 0.51 -7.43 5.72
C PRO A 83 0.40 -6.43 6.87
N LEU A 84 0.45 -5.12 6.57
CA LEU A 84 0.30 -4.08 7.59
C LEU A 84 -1.09 -4.05 8.21
N ALA A 85 -2.15 -4.21 7.41
CA ALA A 85 -3.52 -4.28 7.92
C ALA A 85 -3.73 -5.50 8.83
N ALA A 86 -3.16 -6.65 8.47
CA ALA A 86 -3.22 -7.85 9.28
C ALA A 86 -2.47 -7.70 10.62
N ALA A 87 -1.34 -6.99 10.63
CA ALA A 87 -0.53 -6.73 11.83
C ALA A 87 -1.08 -5.60 12.71
N LEU A 88 -1.92 -4.71 12.17
CA LEU A 88 -2.50 -3.55 12.86
C LEU A 88 -4.05 -3.61 12.81
N PRO A 89 -4.69 -4.60 13.46
CA PRO A 89 -6.12 -4.86 13.30
C PRO A 89 -7.02 -3.70 13.74
N ASP A 90 -6.54 -2.83 14.62
CA ASP A 90 -7.28 -1.66 15.14
C ASP A 90 -7.09 -0.40 14.27
N ARG A 91 -6.31 -0.48 13.19
CA ARG A 91 -6.03 0.64 12.28
C ARG A 91 -6.83 0.49 10.99
N GLU A 92 -7.49 1.56 10.57
CA GLU A 92 -8.11 1.60 9.24
C GLU A 92 -7.05 1.69 8.15
N VAL A 93 -7.14 0.81 7.14
CA VAL A 93 -6.22 0.78 5.99
C VAL A 93 -7.00 0.97 4.70
N THR A 94 -6.57 1.90 3.88
CA THR A 94 -7.10 2.10 2.52
C THR A 94 -6.11 1.50 1.51
N LEU A 95 -6.55 0.53 0.73
CA LEU A 95 -5.80 -0.04 -0.39
C LEU A 95 -6.18 0.74 -1.66
N LEU A 96 -5.36 1.72 -2.04
CA LEU A 96 -5.60 2.58 -3.19
C LEU A 96 -4.92 2.02 -4.44
N GLU A 97 -5.70 1.65 -5.46
CA GLU A 97 -5.19 1.04 -6.69
C GLU A 97 -6.00 1.52 -7.91
N ALA A 98 -5.31 1.88 -8.99
CA ALA A 98 -5.97 2.40 -10.20
C ALA A 98 -6.47 1.30 -11.14
N ASN A 99 -5.88 0.10 -11.11
CA ASN A 99 -6.23 -1.00 -11.99
C ASN A 99 -7.40 -1.82 -11.45
N GLY A 100 -8.54 -1.83 -12.18
CA GLY A 100 -9.76 -2.52 -11.76
C GLY A 100 -9.59 -4.00 -11.45
N ARG A 101 -8.79 -4.76 -12.25
CA ARG A 101 -8.54 -6.18 -11.99
C ARG A 101 -7.77 -6.41 -10.69
N LYS A 102 -6.82 -5.53 -10.39
CA LYS A 102 -6.10 -5.56 -9.11
C LYS A 102 -7.03 -5.21 -7.94
N CYS A 103 -7.93 -4.25 -8.14
CA CYS A 103 -8.96 -3.93 -7.12
C CYS A 103 -9.90 -5.10 -6.83
N GLU A 104 -10.27 -5.91 -7.83
CA GLU A 104 -11.07 -7.11 -7.63
C GLU A 104 -10.32 -8.15 -6.77
N PHE A 105 -9.04 -8.37 -7.07
CA PHE A 105 -8.18 -9.22 -6.24
C PHE A 105 -8.10 -8.69 -4.81
N LEU A 106 -7.82 -7.40 -4.64
CA LEU A 106 -7.74 -6.78 -3.32
C LEU A 106 -9.04 -6.92 -2.52
N ARG A 107 -10.21 -6.74 -3.13
CA ARG A 107 -11.51 -6.91 -2.45
C ARG A 107 -11.71 -8.33 -1.93
N THR A 108 -11.16 -9.33 -2.61
CA THR A 108 -11.23 -10.73 -2.16
C THR A 108 -10.33 -10.98 -0.96
N TRP A 109 -9.19 -10.28 -0.87
CA TRP A 109 -8.13 -10.57 0.10
C TRP A 109 -7.91 -9.50 1.15
N ALA A 110 -8.62 -8.38 1.09
CA ALA A 110 -8.51 -7.30 2.08
C ALA A 110 -8.93 -7.78 3.48
N PRO A 111 -8.11 -7.55 4.52
CA PRO A 111 -8.51 -7.77 5.90
C PRO A 111 -9.76 -6.93 6.30
N PRO A 112 -10.51 -7.31 7.35
CA PRO A 112 -11.72 -6.60 7.75
C PRO A 112 -11.56 -5.11 8.07
N ASN A 113 -10.36 -4.69 8.48
CA ASN A 113 -9.98 -3.31 8.76
C ASN A 113 -9.44 -2.58 7.51
N ALA A 114 -9.45 -3.23 6.34
CA ALA A 114 -8.98 -2.64 5.10
C ALA A 114 -10.12 -2.44 4.09
N ARG A 115 -10.15 -1.28 3.44
CA ARG A 115 -11.07 -0.98 2.34
C ARG A 115 -10.31 -0.75 1.04
N VAL A 116 -10.90 -1.13 -0.09
CA VAL A 116 -10.30 -0.94 -1.42
C VAL A 116 -10.92 0.28 -2.08
N VAL A 117 -10.08 1.21 -2.49
CA VAL A 117 -10.46 2.39 -3.27
C VAL A 117 -9.85 2.26 -4.67
N GLN A 118 -10.71 2.25 -5.69
CA GLN A 118 -10.24 2.29 -7.08
C GLN A 118 -10.05 3.73 -7.51
N GLY A 119 -8.81 4.14 -7.76
CA GLY A 119 -8.48 5.51 -8.16
C GLY A 119 -6.97 5.73 -8.19
N ARG A 120 -6.60 6.95 -8.52
CA ARG A 120 -5.22 7.42 -8.50
C ARG A 120 -4.98 8.31 -7.30
N ALA A 121 -3.74 8.39 -6.83
CA ALA A 121 -3.37 9.27 -5.73
C ALA A 121 -3.69 10.74 -6.01
N GLU A 122 -3.47 11.17 -7.25
CA GLU A 122 -3.73 12.54 -7.68
C GLU A 122 -5.23 12.92 -7.76
N GLU A 123 -6.12 11.96 -7.57
CA GLU A 123 -7.58 12.11 -7.61
C GLU A 123 -8.22 12.04 -6.21
N GLN A 124 -7.41 11.86 -5.18
CA GLN A 124 -7.87 11.79 -3.79
C GLN A 124 -7.75 13.15 -3.11
N ASP A 125 -8.53 13.33 -2.05
CA ASP A 125 -8.44 14.50 -1.20
C ASP A 125 -7.09 14.53 -0.45
N SER A 126 -6.55 15.74 -0.25
CA SER A 126 -5.28 15.95 0.43
C SER A 126 -5.44 15.86 1.94
N ASP A 127 -4.34 15.54 2.66
CA ASP A 127 -4.23 15.63 4.12
C ASP A 127 -5.22 14.73 4.90
N GLU A 128 -5.72 13.64 4.29
CA GLU A 128 -6.71 12.74 4.89
C GLU A 128 -6.09 11.65 5.78
N TYR A 129 -4.85 11.23 5.50
CA TYR A 129 -4.25 10.06 6.15
C TYR A 129 -3.19 10.44 7.16
N GLY A 130 -3.08 9.63 8.22
CA GLY A 130 -1.96 9.72 9.17
C GLY A 130 -0.68 9.14 8.59
N VAL A 131 -0.80 8.07 7.80
CA VAL A 131 0.35 7.43 7.15
C VAL A 131 0.00 7.07 5.70
N ALA A 132 0.90 7.39 4.78
CA ALA A 132 0.89 6.84 3.43
C ALA A 132 2.08 5.88 3.26
N VAL A 133 1.81 4.70 2.73
CA VAL A 133 2.86 3.71 2.43
C VAL A 133 2.90 3.43 0.93
N ALA A 134 4.08 3.12 0.41
CA ALA A 134 4.21 2.65 -0.97
C ALA A 134 5.42 1.74 -1.13
N LYS A 135 5.25 0.67 -1.93
CA LYS A 135 6.32 -0.26 -2.31
C LYS A 135 6.30 -0.48 -3.81
N ALA A 136 7.43 -0.26 -4.48
CA ALA A 136 7.58 -0.46 -5.94
C ALA A 136 6.53 0.26 -6.81
N LEU A 137 6.00 1.39 -6.34
CA LEU A 137 4.95 2.17 -7.01
C LEU A 137 5.46 2.94 -8.23
N ALA A 138 6.56 3.67 -8.06
CA ALA A 138 7.17 4.56 -9.03
C ALA A 138 8.62 4.88 -8.58
N PRO A 139 9.41 5.63 -9.37
CA PRO A 139 10.66 6.21 -8.86
C PRO A 139 10.42 6.98 -7.57
N PRO A 140 11.34 6.91 -6.58
CA PRO A 140 11.13 7.46 -5.24
C PRO A 140 10.64 8.90 -5.17
N PRO A 141 11.13 9.86 -5.98
CA PRO A 141 10.62 11.23 -5.96
C PRO A 141 9.14 11.33 -6.37
N VAL A 142 8.70 10.50 -7.34
CA VAL A 142 7.31 10.47 -7.80
C VAL A 142 6.41 9.82 -6.74
N ALA A 143 6.86 8.72 -6.13
CA ALA A 143 6.14 8.06 -5.05
C ALA A 143 6.01 8.99 -3.83
N ALA A 144 7.07 9.72 -3.48
CA ALA A 144 7.07 10.72 -2.42
C ALA A 144 6.02 11.81 -2.65
N GLU A 145 5.93 12.36 -3.86
CA GLU A 145 4.94 13.37 -4.20
C GLU A 145 3.51 12.86 -4.02
N TRP A 146 3.22 11.66 -4.54
CA TRP A 146 1.89 11.07 -4.44
C TRP A 146 1.50 10.76 -3.00
N CYS A 147 2.41 10.18 -2.22
CA CYS A 147 2.15 9.82 -0.83
C CYS A 147 1.99 11.05 0.06
N LEU A 148 2.91 12.02 -0.05
CA LEU A 148 2.91 13.21 0.81
C LEU A 148 1.70 14.11 0.61
N ALA A 149 1.12 14.16 -0.59
CA ALA A 149 -0.09 14.93 -0.84
C ALA A 149 -1.30 14.41 -0.06
N LEU A 150 -1.32 13.11 0.27
CA LEU A 150 -2.41 12.47 1.00
C LEU A 150 -2.24 12.51 2.52
N VAL A 151 -1.04 12.83 3.00
CA VAL A 151 -0.70 12.78 4.43
C VAL A 151 -0.97 14.12 5.09
N ARG A 152 -1.70 14.10 6.22
CA ARG A 152 -1.98 15.26 7.05
C ARG A 152 -0.74 15.74 7.81
N PRO A 153 -0.68 17.01 8.25
CA PRO A 153 0.38 17.49 9.13
C PRO A 153 0.54 16.61 10.38
N GLY A 154 1.80 16.32 10.75
CA GLY A 154 2.15 15.42 11.84
C GLY A 154 2.18 13.94 11.48
N GLY A 155 1.73 13.56 10.28
CA GLY A 155 1.83 12.20 9.74
C GLY A 155 3.12 11.96 8.97
N ALA A 156 3.20 10.80 8.27
CA ALA A 156 4.36 10.44 7.48
C ALA A 156 4.03 9.65 6.21
N ALA A 157 4.85 9.80 5.18
CA ALA A 157 4.94 8.87 4.07
C ALA A 157 6.14 7.94 4.30
N ILE A 158 5.93 6.61 4.16
CA ILE A 158 6.95 5.59 4.34
C ILE A 158 7.07 4.80 3.04
N LEU A 159 8.25 4.88 2.41
CA LEU A 159 8.49 4.28 1.10
C LEU A 159 9.48 3.12 1.21
N TRP A 160 9.10 1.96 0.70
CA TRP A 160 10.01 0.84 0.48
C TRP A 160 10.76 1.07 -0.82
N VAL A 161 12.07 1.27 -0.74
CA VAL A 161 12.94 1.51 -1.89
C VAL A 161 13.93 0.37 -2.09
N GLY A 162 14.17 0.00 -3.33
CA GLY A 162 15.18 -1.01 -3.65
C GLY A 162 16.62 -0.46 -3.52
N PRO A 163 17.62 -1.34 -3.43
CA PRO A 163 19.01 -0.94 -3.20
C PRO A 163 19.64 -0.12 -4.34
N THR A 164 19.01 -0.13 -5.52
CA THR A 164 19.46 0.64 -6.71
C THR A 164 18.55 1.84 -6.99
N ALA A 165 17.62 2.15 -6.08
CA ALA A 165 16.71 3.28 -6.28
C ALA A 165 17.46 4.61 -6.13
N ASP A 166 17.21 5.53 -7.06
CA ASP A 166 17.72 6.90 -6.96
C ASP A 166 16.84 7.71 -5.99
N THR A 167 17.39 8.04 -4.83
CA THR A 167 16.73 8.82 -3.77
C THR A 167 17.17 10.29 -3.75
N SER A 168 18.06 10.72 -4.65
CA SER A 168 18.74 12.02 -4.61
C SER A 168 17.79 13.23 -4.56
N HIS A 169 16.62 13.13 -5.14
CA HIS A 169 15.65 14.24 -5.19
C HIS A 169 14.50 14.12 -4.17
N VAL A 170 14.48 13.07 -3.36
CA VAL A 170 13.37 12.82 -2.43
C VAL A 170 13.25 13.91 -1.37
N ALA A 171 14.37 14.41 -0.82
CA ALA A 171 14.38 15.50 0.14
C ALA A 171 13.81 16.79 -0.45
N HIS A 172 14.19 17.13 -1.70
CA HIS A 172 13.63 18.29 -2.41
C HIS A 172 12.12 18.16 -2.63
N VAL A 173 11.64 16.98 -3.01
CA VAL A 173 10.19 16.72 -3.15
C VAL A 173 9.48 16.88 -1.81
N ALA A 174 10.08 16.38 -0.72
CA ALA A 174 9.52 16.52 0.62
C ALA A 174 9.35 18.01 1.00
N GLU A 175 10.38 18.83 0.82
CA GLU A 175 10.32 20.26 1.07
C GLU A 175 9.20 20.94 0.26
N ARG A 176 9.03 20.58 -1.00
CA ARG A 176 7.98 21.12 -1.89
C ARG A 176 6.56 20.75 -1.41
N LEU A 177 6.41 19.70 -0.62
CA LEU A 177 5.13 19.25 -0.04
C LEU A 177 5.04 19.50 1.47
N ALA A 178 5.74 20.50 1.98
CA ALA A 178 5.75 20.84 3.40
C ALA A 178 6.11 19.64 4.30
N ALA A 179 7.15 18.90 3.92
CA ALA A 179 7.65 17.72 4.61
C ALA A 179 9.18 17.72 4.64
N GLU A 180 9.78 16.77 5.35
CA GLU A 180 11.22 16.54 5.38
C GLU A 180 11.53 15.05 5.25
N LEU A 181 12.69 14.71 4.72
CA LEU A 181 13.25 13.37 4.82
C LEU A 181 13.82 13.20 6.23
N ALA A 182 13.06 12.53 7.09
CA ALA A 182 13.40 12.37 8.51
C ALA A 182 14.35 11.19 8.76
N GLU A 183 14.22 10.11 7.99
CA GLU A 183 15.03 8.91 8.17
C GLU A 183 15.19 8.16 6.84
N GLU A 184 16.38 7.62 6.61
CA GLU A 184 16.68 6.64 5.57
C GLU A 184 17.42 5.48 6.21
N ARG A 185 16.76 4.32 6.28
CA ARG A 185 17.34 3.12 6.92
C ARG A 185 16.83 1.85 6.26
N ASP A 186 17.74 0.94 5.96
CA ASP A 186 17.42 -0.41 5.50
C ASP A 186 16.46 -0.46 4.29
N GLY A 187 16.57 0.49 3.37
CA GLY A 187 15.69 0.58 2.21
C GLY A 187 14.29 1.11 2.53
N LEU A 188 14.12 1.79 3.65
CA LEU A 188 12.93 2.55 4.00
C LEU A 188 13.26 4.05 4.04
N LEU A 189 12.42 4.86 3.41
CA LEU A 189 12.47 6.33 3.53
C LEU A 189 11.27 6.77 4.34
N VAL A 190 11.51 7.55 5.39
CA VAL A 190 10.47 8.17 6.23
C VAL A 190 10.43 9.67 5.94
N LEU A 191 9.32 10.12 5.38
CA LEU A 191 9.07 11.52 5.03
C LEU A 191 8.03 12.08 6.00
N ARG A 192 8.45 12.92 6.94
CA ARG A 192 7.57 13.51 7.96
C ARG A 192 6.86 14.74 7.42
N LYS A 193 5.55 14.78 7.50
CA LYS A 193 4.71 15.90 7.07
C LYS A 193 4.70 16.99 8.13
N LEU A 194 5.19 18.18 7.79
CA LEU A 194 5.35 19.31 8.72
C LEU A 194 4.18 20.30 8.66
N GLY A 195 3.56 20.44 7.50
CA GLY A 195 2.48 21.40 7.26
C GLY A 195 1.45 20.88 6.26
N PRO A 196 0.37 21.62 6.00
CA PRO A 196 -0.66 21.23 5.03
C PRO A 196 -0.08 21.13 3.63
N THR A 197 -0.72 20.33 2.82
CA THR A 197 -0.36 20.18 1.40
C THR A 197 -0.49 21.52 0.68
N PRO A 198 0.58 22.04 0.05
CA PRO A 198 0.56 23.32 -0.62
C PRO A 198 -0.42 23.37 -1.78
N GLU A 199 -0.92 24.58 -2.10
CA GLU A 199 -1.77 24.81 -3.26
C GLU A 199 -1.11 24.30 -4.55
N GLY A 200 -1.91 23.67 -5.42
CA GLY A 200 -1.45 23.05 -6.65
C GLY A 200 -1.04 21.58 -6.49
N PHE A 201 -1.11 21.00 -5.29
CA PHE A 201 -0.98 19.58 -5.05
C PHE A 201 -2.28 18.98 -4.50
N PRO A 202 -2.58 17.71 -4.82
CA PRO A 202 -1.85 16.89 -5.80
C PRO A 202 -1.90 17.49 -7.21
N ARG A 203 -0.81 17.34 -7.95
CA ARG A 203 -0.79 17.77 -9.37
C ARG A 203 -1.73 16.90 -10.20
N ARG A 204 -2.21 17.43 -11.34
CA ARG A 204 -3.12 16.68 -12.24
C ARG A 204 -2.55 15.31 -12.57
N THR A 205 -3.44 14.33 -12.73
CA THR A 205 -3.13 12.94 -13.06
C THR A 205 -2.06 12.81 -14.15
N GLY A 206 -1.00 12.07 -13.84
CA GLY A 206 0.12 11.76 -14.72
C GLY A 206 1.18 12.87 -14.85
N VAL A 207 1.00 14.04 -14.23
CA VAL A 207 2.00 15.13 -14.29
C VAL A 207 3.25 14.74 -13.50
N ALA A 208 3.12 14.19 -12.31
CA ALA A 208 4.25 13.77 -11.48
C ALA A 208 5.19 12.80 -12.23
N ARG A 209 4.63 11.87 -12.97
CA ARG A 209 5.38 10.90 -13.78
C ARG A 209 6.08 11.51 -14.99
N LYS A 210 5.41 12.44 -15.69
CA LYS A 210 5.93 13.06 -16.91
C LYS A 210 6.92 14.18 -16.64
N ARG A 211 6.78 14.83 -15.50
CA ARG A 211 7.59 15.99 -15.06
C ARG A 211 7.84 15.86 -13.56
N PRO A 212 8.71 14.92 -13.13
CA PRO A 212 9.08 14.79 -11.72
C PRO A 212 9.59 16.12 -11.15
N LEU A 213 9.41 16.31 -9.85
CA LEU A 213 10.03 17.39 -9.09
C LEU A 213 11.50 17.00 -8.83
N VAL A 214 12.39 17.47 -9.69
CA VAL A 214 13.82 17.17 -9.64
C VAL A 214 14.61 18.47 -9.78
#